data_6961ce36e047fd3c91915b838657f86c
#
_entry.id   6961ce36e047fd3c91915b838657f86c
#
_cell.length_a   1.000
_cell.length_b   1.000
_cell.length_c   1.000
_cell.angle_alpha   90.00
_cell.angle_beta   90.00
_cell.angle_gamma   90.00
#
_symmetry.space_group_name_H-M   'P 1'
#
loop_
_entity.id
_entity.type
_entity.pdbx_description
1 polymer ?
#
loop_
_entity_poly.entity_id
_entity_poly.type
_entity_poly.pdbx_seq_one_letter_code
_entity_poly.pdbx_strand_id
1 'polypeptide(L)'
;MASKTSKAARKTSNLGAKRNLDAFPDRVDVRDWAYQPSLLPLPDTIVNCGKVPVILDQGSEGACTGFALSAVVNYLLALRNVKRAVSPRMLYEMARCYDEWPGEKYEGSSARGAMKGWIRHGVCERKIWTDDMHGRGHLDARIAQLSLATPAGAYYRVKHKDVRDVHAAISEVGIVYCTMMVHDGWDSPGKSAVKVKNASKTMSLPVISRKGRAESGHAIALIGYTSDGLIVQNSWGRSWGNGGFALLPYEDFVLHVTDVWVAQIGVPISMDLWEGTGAADTTSGRFRGGREIPLTEIRPYVVDIGNNGELSESGQYWTSEADLVRLFNESIPQAAKDRGWAKKRLMLYLHGGLNSETDAAKRVIAFRDKCLANEIYPLHLMWETGPLETLGSILGDLFTRADERAGGVCSTACATPKTAPSN
;
A
#
# COMPACT_ATOMS: atom_id res chain seq x y z
N MET A 1 56.27 47.09 -11.61
CA MET A 1 56.23 45.82 -10.84
C MET A 1 54.88 45.75 -10.10
N ALA A 2 53.93 45.04 -10.64
CA ALA A 2 52.60 44.92 -10.08
C ALA A 2 52.41 43.48 -9.54
N SER A 3 52.25 43.39 -8.23
CA SER A 3 52.02 42.13 -7.49
C SER A 3 50.64 41.59 -7.76
N LYS A 4 50.51 40.41 -8.37
CA LYS A 4 49.28 39.63 -8.48
C LYS A 4 49.00 38.90 -7.20
N THR A 5 48.08 39.37 -6.39
CA THR A 5 47.51 38.62 -5.28
C THR A 5 46.41 37.69 -5.78
N SER A 6 46.65 36.40 -5.82
CA SER A 6 45.68 35.36 -6.11
C SER A 6 44.71 35.21 -4.93
N LYS A 7 43.42 35.51 -5.14
CA LYS A 7 42.35 35.19 -4.24
C LYS A 7 42.02 33.69 -4.37
N ALA A 8 42.51 32.91 -3.44
CA ALA A 8 42.03 31.54 -3.23
C ALA A 8 40.57 31.58 -2.75
N ALA A 9 39.67 31.08 -3.54
CA ALA A 9 38.24 30.88 -3.17
C ALA A 9 38.18 29.83 -2.07
N ARG A 10 37.88 30.25 -0.85
CA ARG A 10 37.54 29.36 0.25
C ARG A 10 36.28 28.62 -0.15
N LYS A 11 36.37 27.33 -0.46
CA LYS A 11 35.25 26.39 -0.40
C LYS A 11 34.77 26.34 1.04
N THR A 12 33.70 27.05 1.35
CA THR A 12 32.94 26.85 2.57
C THR A 12 32.25 25.50 2.46
N SER A 13 32.79 24.51 3.15
CA SER A 13 32.09 23.26 3.45
C SER A 13 30.86 23.63 4.27
N ASN A 14 29.67 23.36 3.74
CA ASN A 14 28.40 23.38 4.50
C ASN A 14 28.40 22.19 5.50
N LEU A 15 29.22 22.29 6.53
CA LEU A 15 29.17 21.45 7.72
C LEU A 15 28.42 22.24 8.79
N GLY A 16 27.19 21.84 9.11
CA GLY A 16 26.62 22.15 10.41
C GLY A 16 25.35 22.97 10.54
N ALA A 17 24.44 22.99 9.58
CA ALA A 17 23.07 23.34 9.94
C ALA A 17 22.46 22.14 10.69
N LYS A 18 22.14 22.32 11.99
CA LYS A 18 21.46 21.29 12.79
C LYS A 18 20.12 20.99 12.11
N ARG A 19 19.88 19.72 11.77
CA ARG A 19 18.62 19.28 11.14
C ARG A 19 17.53 19.23 12.18
N ASN A 20 16.32 19.65 11.80
CA ASN A 20 15.14 19.41 12.61
C ASN A 20 14.67 17.96 12.36
N LEU A 21 14.65 17.17 13.41
CA LEU A 21 14.34 15.74 13.36
C LEU A 21 13.16 15.49 14.28
N ASP A 22 11.96 15.71 13.75
CA ASP A 22 10.70 15.77 14.48
C ASP A 22 9.67 14.78 13.94
N ALA A 23 10.08 13.54 13.61
CA ALA A 23 9.13 12.48 13.33
C ALA A 23 8.58 11.91 14.63
N PHE A 24 7.30 12.15 14.91
CA PHE A 24 6.65 11.64 16.12
C PHE A 24 6.17 10.19 15.91
N PRO A 25 6.23 9.35 16.97
CA PRO A 25 5.66 8.01 16.93
C PRO A 25 4.15 8.05 16.66
N ASP A 26 3.66 7.08 15.93
CA ASP A 26 2.22 6.93 15.71
C ASP A 26 1.50 6.58 17.02
N ARG A 27 0.33 7.15 17.26
CA ARG A 27 -0.56 6.71 18.34
C ARG A 27 -1.11 5.33 18.04
N VAL A 28 -1.42 4.55 19.06
CA VAL A 28 -2.08 3.26 18.86
C VAL A 28 -3.46 3.48 18.25
N ASP A 29 -3.71 2.86 17.09
CA ASP A 29 -5.01 2.92 16.41
C ASP A 29 -5.42 1.48 16.05
N VAL A 30 -6.54 1.02 16.60
CA VAL A 30 -7.07 -0.33 16.37
C VAL A 30 -7.55 -0.57 14.94
N ARG A 31 -7.64 0.49 14.13
CA ARG A 31 -8.01 0.42 12.70
C ARG A 31 -6.81 0.17 11.80
N ASP A 32 -5.59 0.17 12.34
CA ASP A 32 -4.41 -0.17 11.56
C ASP A 32 -4.47 -1.62 11.12
N TRP A 33 -4.39 -1.83 9.82
CA TRP A 33 -4.26 -3.17 9.28
C TRP A 33 -2.86 -3.70 9.54
N ALA A 34 -2.78 -4.81 10.27
CA ALA A 34 -1.51 -5.46 10.54
C ALA A 34 -1.00 -6.18 9.28
N TYR A 35 0.29 -5.99 8.97
CA TYR A 35 0.97 -6.78 7.96
C TYR A 35 1.05 -8.24 8.42
N GLN A 36 0.66 -9.14 7.53
CA GLN A 36 0.77 -10.58 7.74
C GLN A 36 1.85 -11.12 6.80
N PRO A 37 3.04 -11.49 7.32
CA PRO A 37 4.11 -12.02 6.50
C PRO A 37 3.74 -13.38 5.92
N SER A 38 4.19 -13.67 4.70
CA SER A 38 4.15 -15.03 4.16
C SER A 38 5.07 -15.95 5.00
N LEU A 39 4.71 -17.22 5.08
CA LEU A 39 5.52 -18.23 5.78
C LEU A 39 6.65 -18.79 4.92
N LEU A 40 6.96 -18.16 3.80
CA LEU A 40 8.04 -18.56 2.91
C LEU A 40 9.41 -18.37 3.58
N PRO A 41 10.40 -19.20 3.25
CA PRO A 41 11.78 -19.02 3.69
C PRO A 41 12.29 -17.65 3.22
N LEU A 42 12.93 -16.93 4.14
CA LEU A 42 13.52 -15.62 3.86
C LEU A 42 14.96 -15.81 3.37
N PRO A 43 15.40 -15.04 2.36
CA PRO A 43 16.82 -14.98 2.00
C PRO A 43 17.66 -14.46 3.17
N ASP A 44 18.90 -14.95 3.32
CA ASP A 44 19.83 -14.46 4.37
C ASP A 44 20.21 -12.99 4.18
N THR A 45 20.22 -12.51 2.95
CA THR A 45 20.64 -11.15 2.61
C THR A 45 19.82 -10.61 1.44
N ILE A 46 19.34 -9.38 1.57
CA ILE A 46 18.71 -8.61 0.50
C ILE A 46 19.39 -7.26 0.37
N VAL A 47 19.82 -6.89 -0.85
CA VAL A 47 20.46 -5.60 -1.15
C VAL A 47 19.78 -4.97 -2.35
N ASN A 48 18.96 -3.97 -2.12
CA ASN A 48 18.19 -3.29 -3.18
C ASN A 48 18.74 -1.91 -3.56
N CYS A 49 19.93 -1.51 -3.08
CA CYS A 49 20.53 -0.20 -3.35
C CYS A 49 20.60 0.15 -4.84
N GLY A 50 20.87 -0.84 -5.69
CA GLY A 50 20.94 -0.64 -7.16
C GLY A 50 19.60 -0.37 -7.85
N LYS A 51 18.50 -0.59 -7.16
CA LYS A 51 17.14 -0.33 -7.67
C LYS A 51 16.61 1.05 -7.27
N VAL A 52 17.34 1.79 -6.43
CA VAL A 52 16.94 3.10 -5.96
C VAL A 52 17.19 4.15 -7.04
N PRO A 53 16.16 4.84 -7.56
CA PRO A 53 16.30 5.76 -8.68
C PRO A 53 16.92 7.11 -8.28
N VAL A 54 16.68 7.56 -7.04
CA VAL A 54 17.08 8.88 -6.58
C VAL A 54 17.36 8.90 -5.07
N ILE A 55 18.39 9.63 -4.68
CA ILE A 55 18.67 9.98 -3.27
C ILE A 55 18.37 11.48 -3.10
N LEU A 56 17.53 11.79 -2.16
CA LEU A 56 17.06 13.14 -1.87
C LEU A 56 17.79 13.75 -0.67
N ASP A 57 17.72 15.06 -0.55
CA ASP A 57 18.22 15.82 0.61
C ASP A 57 17.12 16.75 1.11
N GLN A 58 16.67 16.56 2.36
CA GLN A 58 15.64 17.37 3.02
C GLN A 58 16.19 18.70 3.56
N GLY A 59 17.52 18.89 3.55
CA GLY A 59 18.16 20.05 4.15
C GLY A 59 18.04 20.04 5.68
N SER A 60 17.75 21.21 6.25
CA SER A 60 17.57 21.41 7.71
C SER A 60 16.15 21.30 8.21
N GLU A 61 15.17 21.17 7.32
CA GLU A 61 13.74 21.17 7.65
C GLU A 61 13.27 19.82 8.23
N GLY A 62 12.25 19.86 9.10
CA GLY A 62 11.62 18.68 9.71
C GLY A 62 10.75 17.84 8.75
N ALA A 63 11.11 17.79 7.46
CA ALA A 63 10.33 17.17 6.38
C ALA A 63 10.65 15.68 6.15
N CYS A 64 11.37 15.02 7.05
CA CYS A 64 11.87 13.64 6.87
C CYS A 64 10.76 12.64 6.52
N THR A 65 9.55 12.79 7.07
CA THR A 65 8.42 11.90 6.80
C THR A 65 8.01 11.90 5.32
N GLY A 66 7.91 13.07 4.69
CA GLY A 66 7.63 13.19 3.27
C GLY A 66 8.78 12.71 2.38
N PHE A 67 10.03 13.01 2.75
CA PHE A 67 11.21 12.61 2.00
C PHE A 67 11.43 11.08 2.05
N ALA A 68 11.29 10.45 3.21
CA ALA A 68 11.40 9.01 3.33
C ALA A 68 10.25 8.27 2.63
N LEU A 69 9.01 8.77 2.74
CA LEU A 69 7.89 8.17 2.00
C LEU A 69 8.07 8.34 0.48
N SER A 70 8.60 9.48 0.01
CA SER A 70 8.90 9.67 -1.42
C SER A 70 9.97 8.69 -1.91
N ALA A 71 10.94 8.30 -1.07
CA ALA A 71 11.92 7.26 -1.40
C ALA A 71 11.23 5.91 -1.64
N VAL A 72 10.27 5.55 -0.77
CA VAL A 72 9.45 4.34 -0.94
C VAL A 72 8.66 4.38 -2.23
N VAL A 73 7.93 5.48 -2.51
CA VAL A 73 7.11 5.62 -3.72
C VAL A 73 7.98 5.57 -4.98
N ASN A 74 9.11 6.27 -4.99
CA ASN A 74 10.04 6.29 -6.13
C ASN A 74 10.62 4.90 -6.41
N TYR A 75 10.96 4.14 -5.38
CA TYR A 75 11.42 2.77 -5.51
C TYR A 75 10.33 1.87 -6.13
N LEU A 76 9.11 1.96 -5.63
CA LEU A 76 7.97 1.18 -6.14
C LEU A 76 7.62 1.54 -7.59
N LEU A 77 7.74 2.82 -7.98
CA LEU A 77 7.59 3.27 -9.37
C LEU A 77 8.70 2.69 -10.26
N ALA A 78 9.94 2.70 -9.78
CA ALA A 78 11.08 2.13 -10.51
C ALA A 78 10.92 0.63 -10.78
N LEU A 79 10.33 -0.13 -9.85
CA LEU A 79 9.99 -1.55 -10.05
C LEU A 79 8.94 -1.76 -11.16
N ARG A 80 8.14 -0.73 -11.45
CA ARG A 80 7.15 -0.71 -12.55
C ARG A 80 7.71 -0.08 -13.83
N ASN A 81 9.02 0.17 -13.90
CA ASN A 81 9.70 0.86 -15.01
C ASN A 81 9.19 2.30 -15.26
N VAL A 82 8.60 2.94 -14.27
CA VAL A 82 8.12 4.31 -14.35
C VAL A 82 9.24 5.26 -13.93
N LYS A 83 9.74 6.05 -14.89
CA LYS A 83 10.88 6.97 -14.71
C LYS A 83 10.41 8.38 -14.32
N ARG A 84 9.76 8.51 -13.16
CA ARG A 84 9.40 9.81 -12.58
C ARG A 84 9.70 9.83 -11.09
N ALA A 85 10.06 10.99 -10.55
CA ALA A 85 10.22 11.19 -9.12
C ALA A 85 9.01 11.95 -8.58
N VAL A 86 8.46 11.49 -7.47
CA VAL A 86 7.32 12.14 -6.80
C VAL A 86 7.78 13.26 -5.89
N SER A 87 6.88 14.18 -5.57
CA SER A 87 7.15 15.33 -4.69
C SER A 87 7.24 14.92 -3.23
N PRO A 88 8.43 15.00 -2.60
CA PRO A 88 8.57 14.79 -1.16
C PRO A 88 7.87 15.92 -0.39
N ARG A 89 7.86 17.15 -0.96
CA ARG A 89 7.21 18.31 -0.37
C ARG A 89 5.70 18.08 -0.23
N MET A 90 5.03 17.64 -1.29
CA MET A 90 3.60 17.35 -1.23
C MET A 90 3.30 16.28 -0.17
N LEU A 91 4.07 15.18 -0.12
CA LEU A 91 3.88 14.13 0.88
C LEU A 91 4.02 14.67 2.30
N TYR A 92 5.01 15.54 2.55
CA TYR A 92 5.21 16.15 3.86
C TYR A 92 4.09 17.13 4.22
N GLU A 93 3.67 18.00 3.31
CA GLU A 93 2.57 18.94 3.58
C GLU A 93 1.25 18.20 3.85
N MET A 94 0.99 17.13 3.11
CA MET A 94 -0.17 16.28 3.38
C MET A 94 -0.02 15.48 4.67
N ALA A 95 1.18 15.02 5.02
CA ALA A 95 1.44 14.37 6.30
C ALA A 95 1.04 15.28 7.48
N ARG A 96 1.40 16.56 7.42
CA ARG A 96 1.02 17.56 8.44
C ARG A 96 -0.49 17.79 8.51
N CYS A 97 -1.22 17.67 7.39
CA CYS A 97 -2.69 17.78 7.40
C CYS A 97 -3.37 16.63 8.14
N TYR A 98 -2.77 15.45 8.16
CA TYR A 98 -3.31 14.24 8.78
C TYR A 98 -2.52 13.79 10.00
N ASP A 99 -1.72 14.70 10.54
CA ASP A 99 -0.92 14.43 11.71
C ASP A 99 -1.76 14.13 12.94
N GLU A 100 -1.24 13.30 13.82
CA GLU A 100 -1.95 12.80 14.99
C GLU A 100 -1.69 13.64 16.26
N TRP A 101 -0.88 14.69 16.13
CA TRP A 101 -0.45 15.58 17.20
C TRP A 101 -0.88 17.04 16.94
N PRO A 102 -2.19 17.31 16.75
CA PRO A 102 -2.66 18.65 16.43
C PRO A 102 -2.40 19.61 17.58
N GLY A 103 -1.98 20.83 17.24
CA GLY A 103 -1.74 21.89 18.22
C GLY A 103 -0.35 21.89 18.85
N GLU A 104 0.47 20.90 18.64
CA GLU A 104 1.87 20.91 19.06
C GLU A 104 2.72 21.77 18.12
N LYS A 105 3.62 22.57 18.74
CA LYS A 105 4.53 23.44 17.98
C LYS A 105 5.76 22.65 17.53
N TYR A 106 5.63 21.85 16.50
CA TYR A 106 6.76 21.16 15.87
C TYR A 106 6.62 21.17 14.34
N GLU A 107 7.73 21.00 13.64
CA GLU A 107 7.74 21.07 12.18
C GLU A 107 7.50 19.69 11.52
N GLY A 108 7.58 18.63 12.29
CA GLY A 108 7.47 17.26 11.82
C GLY A 108 6.05 16.77 11.57
N SER A 109 5.93 15.47 11.48
CA SER A 109 4.67 14.74 11.37
C SER A 109 4.87 13.26 11.74
N SER A 110 3.76 12.51 11.85
CA SER A 110 3.78 11.08 12.09
C SER A 110 3.87 10.25 10.80
N ALA A 111 4.32 9.00 10.91
CA ALA A 111 4.37 8.08 9.76
C ALA A 111 2.96 7.79 9.23
N ARG A 112 1.99 7.56 10.11
CA ARG A 112 0.59 7.35 9.71
C ARG A 112 -0.01 8.60 9.06
N GLY A 113 0.34 9.79 9.53
CA GLY A 113 -0.06 11.05 8.89
C GLY A 113 0.40 11.09 7.43
N ALA A 114 1.64 10.69 7.15
CA ALA A 114 2.17 10.61 5.79
C ALA A 114 1.43 9.57 4.92
N MET A 115 1.13 8.39 5.47
CA MET A 115 0.34 7.36 4.77
C MET A 115 -1.08 7.84 4.49
N LYS A 116 -1.75 8.46 5.46
CA LYS A 116 -3.09 9.05 5.30
C LYS A 116 -3.09 10.15 4.23
N GLY A 117 -2.08 11.02 4.24
CA GLY A 117 -1.90 12.04 3.21
C GLY A 117 -1.80 11.46 1.81
N TRP A 118 -0.96 10.45 1.64
CA TRP A 118 -0.78 9.79 0.34
C TRP A 118 -2.04 9.06 -0.14
N ILE A 119 -2.76 8.34 0.73
CA ILE A 119 -3.97 7.62 0.32
C ILE A 119 -5.11 8.57 -0.05
N ARG A 120 -5.20 9.72 0.61
CA ARG A 120 -6.26 10.70 0.37
C ARG A 120 -6.06 11.54 -0.87
N HIS A 121 -4.80 11.87 -1.20
CA HIS A 121 -4.47 12.86 -2.23
C HIS A 121 -3.64 12.27 -3.37
N GLY A 122 -3.10 11.07 -3.24
CA GLY A 122 -2.06 10.63 -4.14
C GLY A 122 -0.80 11.48 -3.98
N VAL A 123 0.04 11.51 -5.00
CA VAL A 123 1.21 12.38 -5.04
C VAL A 123 1.57 12.77 -6.47
N CYS A 124 1.83 14.07 -6.71
CA CYS A 124 2.27 14.59 -8.00
C CYS A 124 3.78 14.40 -8.21
N GLU A 125 4.24 14.65 -9.43
CA GLU A 125 5.67 14.67 -9.72
C GLU A 125 6.38 15.84 -9.02
N ARG A 126 7.65 15.63 -8.61
CA ARG A 126 8.49 16.63 -7.94
C ARG A 126 8.66 17.92 -8.73
N LYS A 127 8.65 17.86 -10.08
CA LYS A 127 8.72 19.05 -10.93
C LYS A 127 7.47 19.94 -10.89
N ILE A 128 6.32 19.39 -10.40
CA ILE A 128 5.04 20.11 -10.31
C ILE A 128 4.91 20.79 -8.97
N TRP A 129 5.26 20.09 -7.89
CA TRP A 129 5.35 20.64 -6.54
C TRP A 129 6.78 20.45 -6.05
N THR A 130 7.60 21.48 -6.24
CA THR A 130 9.04 21.45 -5.93
C THR A 130 9.32 21.58 -4.43
N ASP A 131 10.53 21.29 -4.02
CA ASP A 131 10.89 21.22 -2.59
C ASP A 131 10.81 22.59 -1.88
N ASP A 132 10.89 23.68 -2.62
CA ASP A 132 10.79 25.07 -2.17
C ASP A 132 9.35 25.60 -2.08
N MET A 133 8.36 24.88 -2.58
CA MET A 133 6.95 25.25 -2.50
C MET A 133 6.35 24.86 -1.16
N HIS A 134 6.62 25.63 -0.12
CA HIS A 134 6.16 25.39 1.24
C HIS A 134 4.67 25.68 1.43
N GLY A 135 4.03 24.85 2.25
CA GLY A 135 2.64 25.03 2.67
C GLY A 135 1.61 24.35 1.77
N ARG A 136 0.57 23.87 2.42
CA ARG A 136 -0.54 23.12 1.80
C ARG A 136 -1.40 23.90 0.81
N GLY A 137 -1.27 25.22 0.79
CA GLY A 137 -2.02 26.10 -0.12
C GLY A 137 -1.72 25.88 -1.60
N HIS A 138 -0.64 25.15 -1.93
CA HIS A 138 -0.31 24.77 -3.29
C HIS A 138 -1.18 23.63 -3.85
N LEU A 139 -1.96 22.93 -3.00
CA LEU A 139 -2.88 21.88 -3.46
C LEU A 139 -4.12 22.50 -4.11
N ASP A 140 -3.99 22.93 -5.36
CA ASP A 140 -5.11 23.36 -6.19
C ASP A 140 -5.78 22.19 -6.90
N ALA A 141 -6.89 22.44 -7.61
CA ALA A 141 -7.63 21.42 -8.36
C ALA A 141 -6.76 20.70 -9.42
N ARG A 142 -5.84 21.43 -10.07
CA ARG A 142 -4.93 20.86 -11.08
C ARG A 142 -3.92 19.91 -10.44
N ILE A 143 -3.27 20.33 -9.35
CA ILE A 143 -2.28 19.48 -8.65
C ILE A 143 -2.98 18.27 -8.03
N ALA A 144 -4.17 18.45 -7.46
CA ALA A 144 -4.98 17.34 -6.94
C ALA A 144 -5.27 16.31 -8.05
N GLN A 145 -5.71 16.73 -9.23
CA GLN A 145 -5.95 15.85 -10.37
C GLN A 145 -4.68 15.11 -10.82
N LEU A 146 -3.54 15.81 -10.93
CA LEU A 146 -2.28 15.22 -11.33
C LEU A 146 -1.74 14.22 -10.30
N SER A 147 -2.05 14.42 -9.02
CA SER A 147 -1.63 13.56 -7.92
C SER A 147 -2.31 12.19 -7.94
N LEU A 148 -3.52 12.10 -8.51
CA LEU A 148 -4.24 10.84 -8.67
C LEU A 148 -3.54 9.86 -9.63
N ALA A 149 -2.55 10.31 -10.39
CA ALA A 149 -1.72 9.43 -11.22
C ALA A 149 -0.77 8.53 -10.40
N THR A 150 -0.56 8.83 -9.11
CA THR A 150 0.26 8.02 -8.20
C THR A 150 -0.45 7.87 -6.84
N PRO A 151 -1.57 7.15 -6.82
CA PRO A 151 -2.33 6.91 -5.59
C PRO A 151 -1.62 5.87 -4.72
N ALA A 152 -1.83 5.92 -3.40
CA ALA A 152 -1.55 4.77 -2.56
C ALA A 152 -2.56 3.66 -2.85
N GLY A 153 -2.09 2.43 -2.82
CA GLY A 153 -2.94 1.24 -2.81
C GLY A 153 -3.22 0.79 -1.39
N ALA A 154 -2.72 -0.40 -1.03
CA ALA A 154 -2.80 -0.90 0.32
C ALA A 154 -1.56 -0.50 1.13
N TYR A 155 -1.74 -0.28 2.42
CA TYR A 155 -0.65 -0.12 3.37
C TYR A 155 -0.98 -0.83 4.68
N TYR A 156 0.06 -1.38 5.32
CA TYR A 156 -0.07 -2.21 6.51
C TYR A 156 1.00 -1.84 7.52
N ARG A 157 0.65 -1.90 8.79
CA ARG A 157 1.59 -1.71 9.89
C ARG A 157 2.35 -3.01 10.15
N VAL A 158 3.68 -2.96 10.11
CA VAL A 158 4.56 -4.10 10.42
C VAL A 158 4.80 -4.14 11.93
N LYS A 159 4.89 -5.32 12.51
CA LYS A 159 5.34 -5.50 13.89
C LYS A 159 6.82 -5.11 14.00
N HIS A 160 7.09 -3.83 14.18
CA HIS A 160 8.41 -3.24 14.06
C HIS A 160 9.46 -3.80 15.05
N LYS A 161 9.05 -4.35 16.18
CA LYS A 161 9.94 -5.02 17.15
C LYS A 161 10.27 -6.47 16.75
N ASP A 162 9.57 -7.03 15.79
CA ASP A 162 9.85 -8.34 15.22
C ASP A 162 10.68 -8.17 13.94
N VAL A 163 11.98 -8.41 14.07
CA VAL A 163 12.93 -8.27 12.95
C VAL A 163 12.55 -9.19 11.78
N ARG A 164 11.97 -10.37 12.06
CA ARG A 164 11.54 -11.30 11.01
C ARG A 164 10.40 -10.73 10.17
N ASP A 165 9.44 -10.06 10.80
CA ASP A 165 8.33 -9.40 10.07
C ASP A 165 8.86 -8.26 9.20
N VAL A 166 9.87 -7.52 9.67
CA VAL A 166 10.54 -6.47 8.88
C VAL A 166 11.31 -7.08 7.69
N HIS A 167 12.03 -8.19 7.90
CA HIS A 167 12.70 -8.92 6.81
C HIS A 167 11.72 -9.43 5.77
N ALA A 168 10.59 -10.01 6.21
CA ALA A 168 9.55 -10.50 5.33
C ALA A 168 8.96 -9.35 4.49
N ALA A 169 8.64 -8.22 5.10
CA ALA A 169 8.13 -7.04 4.40
C ALA A 169 9.14 -6.51 3.35
N ILE A 170 10.43 -6.45 3.69
CA ILE A 170 11.49 -6.08 2.74
C ILE A 170 11.63 -7.14 1.63
N SER A 171 11.54 -8.42 1.95
CA SER A 171 11.63 -9.51 0.96
C SER A 171 10.47 -9.46 -0.04
N GLU A 172 9.26 -9.21 0.43
CA GLU A 172 8.04 -9.23 -0.39
C GLU A 172 7.86 -7.95 -1.22
N VAL A 173 8.14 -6.78 -0.64
CA VAL A 173 7.88 -5.49 -1.27
C VAL A 173 9.15 -4.81 -1.79
N GLY A 174 10.29 -5.13 -1.20
CA GLY A 174 11.60 -4.59 -1.57
C GLY A 174 12.03 -3.36 -0.79
N ILE A 175 11.11 -2.65 -0.16
CA ILE A 175 11.34 -1.44 0.62
C ILE A 175 10.23 -1.27 1.66
N VAL A 176 10.55 -0.73 2.84
CA VAL A 176 9.58 -0.35 3.86
C VAL A 176 9.85 1.06 4.37
N TYR A 177 8.80 1.74 4.79
CA TYR A 177 8.84 3.06 5.43
C TYR A 177 9.00 2.89 6.93
N CYS A 178 9.94 3.60 7.54
CA CYS A 178 10.28 3.42 8.95
C CYS A 178 10.48 4.76 9.64
N THR A 179 9.99 4.88 10.88
CA THR A 179 10.35 5.96 11.80
C THR A 179 11.06 5.40 13.01
N MET A 180 12.00 6.16 13.55
CA MET A 180 12.75 5.77 14.73
C MET A 180 13.36 6.97 15.44
N MET A 181 13.72 6.79 16.70
CA MET A 181 14.55 7.75 17.43
C MET A 181 16.00 7.60 16.99
N VAL A 182 16.67 8.71 16.71
CA VAL A 182 18.05 8.74 16.23
C VAL A 182 18.97 9.49 17.20
N HIS A 183 20.23 9.12 17.18
CA HIS A 183 21.32 9.67 18.01
C HIS A 183 22.41 10.30 17.13
N ASP A 184 23.37 10.99 17.73
CA ASP A 184 24.45 11.72 17.01
C ASP A 184 25.30 10.85 16.07
N GLY A 185 25.29 9.52 16.22
CA GLY A 185 25.98 8.60 15.31
C GLY A 185 25.42 8.59 13.89
N TRP A 186 24.20 9.08 13.69
CA TRP A 186 23.57 9.21 12.37
C TRP A 186 24.15 10.35 11.54
N ASP A 187 24.67 11.41 12.17
CA ASP A 187 25.25 12.54 11.45
C ASP A 187 26.44 12.12 10.59
N SER A 188 27.21 11.14 11.06
CA SER A 188 28.38 10.67 10.38
C SER A 188 28.55 9.17 10.64
N PRO A 189 27.98 8.29 9.81
CA PRO A 189 28.17 6.85 9.93
C PRO A 189 29.65 6.48 10.00
N GLY A 190 29.98 5.55 10.89
CA GLY A 190 31.34 5.28 11.33
C GLY A 190 32.30 4.77 10.26
N LYS A 191 33.58 4.64 10.66
CA LYS A 191 34.66 4.13 9.78
C LYS A 191 34.55 2.61 9.54
N SER A 192 33.89 1.86 10.42
CA SER A 192 33.57 0.45 10.17
C SER A 192 32.54 0.33 9.05
N ALA A 193 32.78 -0.60 8.15
CA ALA A 193 31.89 -0.80 7.01
C ALA A 193 31.73 -2.29 6.72
N VAL A 194 30.52 -2.66 6.34
CA VAL A 194 30.15 -4.01 5.89
C VAL A 194 30.15 -4.05 4.37
N LYS A 195 30.81 -5.05 3.81
CA LYS A 195 30.81 -5.28 2.36
C LYS A 195 29.59 -6.09 1.96
N VAL A 196 28.74 -5.54 1.08
CA VAL A 196 27.57 -6.20 0.55
C VAL A 196 27.67 -6.35 -0.95
N LYS A 197 27.15 -7.44 -1.49
CA LYS A 197 27.02 -7.63 -2.94
C LYS A 197 25.71 -6.99 -3.42
N ASN A 198 25.80 -6.03 -4.33
CA ASN A 198 24.67 -5.43 -5.02
C ASN A 198 24.76 -5.79 -6.51
N ALA A 199 24.01 -6.78 -6.90
CA ALA A 199 24.13 -7.45 -8.20
C ALA A 199 25.60 -7.92 -8.44
N SER A 200 26.28 -7.41 -9.48
CA SER A 200 27.68 -7.75 -9.79
C SER A 200 28.74 -6.89 -9.06
N LYS A 201 28.33 -5.87 -8.31
CA LYS A 201 29.24 -4.92 -7.66
C LYS A 201 29.27 -5.10 -6.15
N THR A 202 30.44 -5.02 -5.56
CA THR A 202 30.61 -4.95 -4.10
C THR A 202 30.48 -3.50 -3.66
N MET A 203 29.61 -3.26 -2.68
CA MET A 203 29.39 -1.97 -2.04
C MET A 203 29.82 -2.04 -0.58
N SER A 204 30.47 -1.01 -0.08
CA SER A 204 30.88 -0.91 1.32
C SER A 204 29.91 0.02 2.04
N LEU A 205 29.12 -0.49 2.97
CA LEU A 205 28.13 0.28 3.74
C LEU A 205 28.75 0.69 5.07
N PRO A 206 28.91 2.00 5.35
CA PRO A 206 29.37 2.44 6.67
C PRO A 206 28.31 2.11 7.72
N VAL A 207 28.76 1.67 8.90
CA VAL A 207 27.88 1.29 10.00
C VAL A 207 27.52 2.52 10.82
N ILE A 208 26.24 2.68 11.13
CA ILE A 208 25.75 3.70 12.07
C ILE A 208 26.15 3.24 13.46
N SER A 209 27.17 3.88 14.03
CA SER A 209 27.69 3.54 15.36
C SER A 209 26.96 4.34 16.42
N ARG A 210 26.47 3.68 17.46
CA ARG A 210 25.74 4.33 18.55
C ARG A 210 26.60 5.40 19.24
N LYS A 211 26.07 6.64 19.32
CA LYS A 211 26.72 7.77 19.95
C LYS A 211 25.67 8.68 20.60
N GLY A 212 25.81 8.92 21.88
CA GLY A 212 24.85 9.75 22.62
C GLY A 212 23.53 9.05 22.89
N ARG A 213 22.50 9.86 23.18
CA ARG A 213 21.11 9.42 23.40
C ARG A 213 20.32 9.57 22.11
N ALA A 214 19.35 8.71 21.90
CA ALA A 214 18.39 8.83 20.81
C ALA A 214 17.22 9.70 21.27
N GLU A 215 17.24 10.98 20.92
CA GLU A 215 16.28 11.99 21.40
C GLU A 215 15.51 12.66 20.27
N SER A 216 15.88 12.45 19.02
CA SER A 216 15.27 13.06 17.84
C SER A 216 14.56 12.03 16.99
N GLY A 217 13.33 12.30 16.57
CA GLY A 217 12.58 11.40 15.70
C GLY A 217 12.91 11.59 14.22
N HIS A 218 13.17 10.51 13.49
CA HIS A 218 13.54 10.56 12.07
C HIS A 218 12.81 9.51 11.25
N ALA A 219 12.51 9.84 10.01
CA ALA A 219 11.89 8.93 9.05
C ALA A 219 12.89 8.54 7.95
N ILE A 220 12.93 7.25 7.64
CA ILE A 220 13.86 6.62 6.69
C ILE A 220 13.16 5.56 5.85
N ALA A 221 13.82 5.08 4.82
CA ALA A 221 13.41 3.86 4.13
C ALA A 221 14.42 2.73 4.42
N LEU A 222 13.92 1.51 4.64
CA LEU A 222 14.72 0.31 4.77
C LEU A 222 14.59 -0.49 3.46
N ILE A 223 15.73 -0.75 2.81
CA ILE A 223 15.76 -1.30 1.44
C ILE A 223 16.50 -2.63 1.33
N GLY A 224 16.85 -3.21 2.45
CA GLY A 224 17.56 -4.48 2.50
C GLY A 224 17.99 -4.82 3.90
N TYR A 225 18.63 -5.98 4.01
CA TYR A 225 19.22 -6.46 5.24
C TYR A 225 20.38 -7.45 4.98
N THR A 226 21.21 -7.63 5.97
CA THR A 226 22.30 -8.60 6.02
C THR A 226 22.29 -9.29 7.37
N SER A 227 23.24 -10.20 7.64
CA SER A 227 23.46 -10.74 8.99
C SER A 227 23.82 -9.68 10.04
N ASP A 228 24.39 -8.53 9.62
CA ASP A 228 24.89 -7.49 10.51
C ASP A 228 23.87 -6.39 10.82
N GLY A 229 22.82 -6.25 10.03
CA GLY A 229 21.81 -5.20 10.22
C GLY A 229 20.98 -4.87 8.99
N LEU A 230 20.19 -3.82 9.13
CA LEU A 230 19.29 -3.30 8.09
C LEU A 230 19.99 -2.27 7.21
N ILE A 231 19.67 -2.25 5.91
CA ILE A 231 20.22 -1.28 4.97
C ILE A 231 19.27 -0.09 4.90
N VAL A 232 19.78 1.07 5.31
CA VAL A 232 19.05 2.34 5.32
C VAL A 232 19.28 3.10 4.02
N GLN A 233 18.22 3.62 3.42
CA GLN A 233 18.25 4.76 2.51
C GLN A 233 17.80 6.00 3.28
N ASN A 234 18.69 6.99 3.39
CA ASN A 234 18.43 8.23 4.10
C ASN A 234 18.11 9.38 3.14
N SER A 235 17.54 10.44 3.68
CA SER A 235 17.16 11.68 2.98
C SER A 235 18.11 12.86 3.27
N TRP A 236 19.40 12.59 3.47
CA TRP A 236 20.42 13.61 3.77
C TRP A 236 21.46 13.75 2.64
N GLY A 237 21.02 13.49 1.41
CA GLY A 237 21.83 13.62 0.23
C GLY A 237 22.82 12.47 0.01
N ARG A 238 23.49 12.50 -1.14
CA ARG A 238 24.45 11.46 -1.53
C ARG A 238 25.78 11.52 -0.75
N SER A 239 26.06 12.63 -0.08
CA SER A 239 27.27 12.78 0.74
C SER A 239 27.17 12.05 2.08
N TRP A 240 25.96 11.72 2.53
CA TRP A 240 25.75 10.93 3.72
C TRP A 240 25.99 9.46 3.46
N GLY A 241 26.69 8.80 4.37
CA GLY A 241 27.01 7.37 4.26
C GLY A 241 27.80 7.04 2.99
N ASN A 242 27.41 5.96 2.31
CA ASN A 242 27.90 5.64 0.96
C ASN A 242 26.81 5.88 -0.06
N GLY A 243 26.80 7.08 -0.65
CA GLY A 243 25.84 7.44 -1.68
C GLY A 243 24.39 7.57 -1.17
N GLY A 244 24.18 7.86 0.11
CA GLY A 244 22.87 7.95 0.77
C GLY A 244 22.47 6.69 1.52
N PHE A 245 23.37 5.69 1.62
CA PHE A 245 23.11 4.40 2.27
C PHE A 245 24.07 4.15 3.43
N ALA A 246 23.57 3.45 4.45
CA ALA A 246 24.36 2.96 5.58
C ALA A 246 23.75 1.68 6.15
N LEU A 247 24.49 0.99 7.00
CA LEU A 247 24.02 -0.17 7.75
C LEU A 247 23.60 0.27 9.15
N LEU A 248 22.39 -0.09 9.53
CA LEU A 248 21.82 0.09 10.87
C LEU A 248 21.89 -1.24 11.61
N PRO A 249 22.67 -1.37 12.69
CA PRO A 249 22.73 -2.58 13.49
C PRO A 249 21.38 -2.96 14.08
N TYR A 250 21.08 -4.26 14.18
CA TYR A 250 19.81 -4.74 14.72
C TYR A 250 19.53 -4.29 16.14
N GLU A 251 20.56 -4.25 16.99
CA GLU A 251 20.41 -3.77 18.37
C GLU A 251 19.93 -2.32 18.42
N ASP A 252 20.50 -1.47 17.58
CA ASP A 252 20.12 -0.06 17.52
C ASP A 252 18.71 0.09 16.96
N PHE A 253 18.38 -0.67 15.92
CA PHE A 253 17.03 -0.70 15.35
C PHE A 253 15.97 -1.09 16.38
N VAL A 254 16.11 -2.25 17.04
CA VAL A 254 15.09 -2.77 17.98
C VAL A 254 14.90 -1.84 19.18
N LEU A 255 15.97 -1.17 19.64
CA LEU A 255 15.89 -0.22 20.74
C LEU A 255 15.13 1.06 20.38
N HIS A 256 15.29 1.55 19.16
CA HIS A 256 14.90 2.92 18.81
C HIS A 256 13.78 3.00 17.74
N VAL A 257 13.42 1.91 17.08
CA VAL A 257 12.32 1.89 16.10
C VAL A 257 11.00 2.24 16.77
N THR A 258 10.23 3.12 16.12
CA THR A 258 8.90 3.52 16.57
C THR A 258 7.81 2.92 15.71
N ASP A 259 7.94 3.02 14.39
CA ASP A 259 6.93 2.53 13.46
C ASP A 259 7.55 2.00 12.17
N VAL A 260 6.94 0.96 11.62
CA VAL A 260 7.29 0.42 10.30
C VAL A 260 6.02 0.17 9.51
N TRP A 261 6.01 0.68 8.28
CA TRP A 261 4.90 0.55 7.36
C TRP A 261 5.34 -0.04 6.04
N VAL A 262 4.55 -0.93 5.50
CA VAL A 262 4.67 -1.42 4.14
C VAL A 262 3.52 -0.87 3.31
N ALA A 263 3.79 -0.47 2.09
CA ALA A 263 2.79 0.09 1.20
C ALA A 263 3.00 -0.36 -0.25
N GLN A 264 1.94 -0.29 -1.03
CA GLN A 264 1.96 -0.51 -2.46
C GLN A 264 1.34 0.68 -3.19
N ILE A 265 1.80 0.94 -4.40
CA ILE A 265 1.18 1.93 -5.28
C ILE A 265 -0.15 1.39 -5.79
N GLY A 266 -1.19 2.18 -5.68
CA GLY A 266 -2.49 1.89 -6.25
C GLY A 266 -2.51 1.96 -7.78
N VAL A 267 -3.64 1.62 -8.34
CA VAL A 267 -3.93 1.81 -9.77
C VAL A 267 -4.57 3.18 -9.94
N PRO A 268 -4.03 4.05 -10.80
CA PRO A 268 -4.64 5.33 -11.09
C PRO A 268 -5.95 5.11 -11.85
N ILE A 269 -7.07 5.17 -11.15
CA ILE A 269 -8.40 5.05 -11.72
C ILE A 269 -9.02 6.44 -11.73
N SER A 270 -9.13 7.06 -12.90
CA SER A 270 -10.04 8.18 -13.09
C SER A 270 -11.45 7.60 -13.21
N MET A 271 -12.17 7.53 -12.11
CA MET A 271 -13.60 7.32 -12.17
C MET A 271 -14.23 8.71 -12.30
N ASP A 272 -14.95 8.94 -13.38
CA ASP A 272 -16.00 9.94 -13.38
C ASP A 272 -17.10 9.38 -12.50
N LEU A 273 -17.04 9.72 -11.21
CA LEU A 273 -18.02 9.31 -10.21
C LEU A 273 -19.45 9.76 -10.62
N TRP A 274 -19.56 10.77 -11.49
CA TRP A 274 -20.82 11.27 -12.03
C TRP A 274 -21.36 10.42 -13.19
N GLU A 275 -20.51 9.74 -13.96
CA GLU A 275 -20.97 8.82 -15.01
C GLU A 275 -21.24 7.41 -14.47
N GLY A 276 -20.61 7.01 -13.37
CA GLY A 276 -20.80 5.69 -12.75
C GLY A 276 -21.88 5.64 -11.66
N THR A 277 -22.11 6.75 -10.97
CA THR A 277 -23.31 6.98 -10.17
C THR A 277 -24.23 7.82 -11.03
N GLY A 278 -25.00 7.19 -11.93
CA GLY A 278 -26.25 7.79 -12.32
C GLY A 278 -26.91 8.15 -11.00
N ALA A 279 -26.96 9.46 -10.67
CA ALA A 279 -27.79 9.92 -9.59
C ALA A 279 -29.10 9.17 -9.76
N ALA A 280 -29.45 8.37 -8.79
CA ALA A 280 -30.81 7.84 -8.74
C ALA A 280 -31.63 9.10 -8.71
N ASP A 281 -32.12 9.50 -9.89
CA ASP A 281 -33.16 10.49 -10.01
C ASP A 281 -34.37 9.84 -9.37
N THR A 282 -34.47 10.07 -8.06
CA THR A 282 -35.55 9.57 -7.22
C THR A 282 -36.90 10.12 -7.64
N THR A 283 -36.92 10.99 -8.67
CA THR A 283 -38.11 11.66 -9.18
C THR A 283 -38.64 11.09 -10.50
N SER A 284 -37.89 10.28 -11.23
CA SER A 284 -38.42 9.60 -12.43
C SER A 284 -37.90 8.18 -12.51
N GLY A 285 -38.70 7.19 -12.17
CA GLY A 285 -38.42 5.76 -12.30
C GLY A 285 -38.22 5.30 -13.76
N ARG A 286 -37.38 6.00 -14.52
CA ARG A 286 -36.96 5.63 -15.87
C ARG A 286 -35.46 5.56 -15.91
N PHE A 287 -34.89 4.38 -15.56
CA PHE A 287 -33.61 3.99 -16.07
C PHE A 287 -33.64 4.06 -17.59
N ARG A 288 -33.06 5.09 -18.19
CA ARG A 288 -32.71 5.05 -19.61
C ARG A 288 -31.73 3.91 -19.81
N GLY A 289 -32.13 2.91 -20.60
CA GLY A 289 -31.42 1.66 -20.83
C GLY A 289 -29.94 1.85 -21.10
N GLY A 290 -29.12 1.65 -20.06
CA GLY A 290 -27.72 1.33 -20.23
C GLY A 290 -27.65 -0.03 -20.89
N ARG A 291 -26.75 -0.21 -21.85
CA ARG A 291 -26.49 -1.50 -22.50
C ARG A 291 -26.27 -2.54 -21.39
N GLU A 292 -27.09 -3.58 -21.42
CA GLU A 292 -26.95 -4.74 -20.54
C GLU A 292 -25.55 -5.36 -20.81
N ILE A 293 -24.77 -5.57 -19.78
CA ILE A 293 -23.41 -6.15 -19.91
C ILE A 293 -23.58 -7.67 -19.96
N PRO A 294 -23.17 -8.32 -21.05
CA PRO A 294 -23.28 -9.78 -21.15
C PRO A 294 -22.39 -10.47 -20.12
N LEU A 295 -22.86 -11.54 -19.49
CA LEU A 295 -22.08 -12.36 -18.57
C LEU A 295 -20.75 -12.80 -19.18
N THR A 296 -20.72 -13.15 -20.47
CA THR A 296 -19.50 -13.56 -21.19
C THR A 296 -18.39 -12.50 -21.18
N GLU A 297 -18.74 -11.22 -21.08
CA GLU A 297 -17.77 -10.12 -21.07
C GLU A 297 -17.10 -9.96 -19.71
N ILE A 298 -17.78 -10.27 -18.62
CA ILE A 298 -17.27 -10.07 -17.27
C ILE A 298 -16.99 -11.37 -16.51
N ARG A 299 -17.47 -12.52 -16.99
CA ARG A 299 -17.29 -13.83 -16.34
C ARG A 299 -15.85 -14.12 -15.89
N PRO A 300 -14.79 -13.78 -16.66
CA PRO A 300 -13.41 -13.99 -16.22
C PRO A 300 -12.99 -13.11 -15.02
N TYR A 301 -13.80 -12.12 -14.64
CA TYR A 301 -13.46 -11.11 -13.63
C TYR A 301 -14.39 -11.07 -12.44
N VAL A 302 -15.37 -11.98 -12.38
CA VAL A 302 -16.36 -12.03 -11.30
C VAL A 302 -16.45 -13.42 -10.68
N VAL A 303 -16.74 -13.42 -9.38
CA VAL A 303 -17.19 -14.57 -8.63
C VAL A 303 -18.45 -14.13 -7.88
N ASP A 304 -19.57 -14.78 -8.20
CA ASP A 304 -20.84 -14.50 -7.55
C ASP A 304 -21.02 -15.39 -6.32
N ILE A 305 -21.35 -14.77 -5.18
CA ILE A 305 -21.48 -15.41 -3.89
C ILE A 305 -22.88 -15.16 -3.36
N GLY A 306 -23.59 -16.24 -3.04
CA GLY A 306 -24.89 -16.17 -2.39
C GLY A 306 -24.82 -15.72 -0.93
N ASN A 307 -25.95 -15.38 -0.34
CA ASN A 307 -26.05 -14.91 1.03
C ASN A 307 -25.62 -15.96 2.08
N ASN A 308 -25.57 -17.22 1.69
CA ASN A 308 -25.08 -18.34 2.51
C ASN A 308 -23.52 -18.44 2.51
N GLY A 309 -22.83 -17.60 1.74
CA GLY A 309 -21.38 -17.64 1.58
C GLY A 309 -20.87 -18.69 0.60
N GLU A 310 -21.75 -19.37 -0.12
CA GLU A 310 -21.40 -20.31 -1.18
C GLU A 310 -21.48 -19.66 -2.56
N LEU A 311 -20.95 -20.32 -3.60
CA LEU A 311 -21.09 -19.82 -4.97
C LEU A 311 -22.56 -19.72 -5.35
N SER A 312 -22.96 -18.60 -5.94
CA SER A 312 -24.31 -18.43 -6.49
C SER A 312 -24.36 -18.92 -7.91
N GLU A 313 -25.21 -19.90 -8.18
CA GLU A 313 -25.53 -20.38 -9.53
C GLU A 313 -26.85 -19.78 -10.07
N SER A 314 -27.37 -18.77 -9.39
CA SER A 314 -28.59 -18.02 -9.76
C SER A 314 -28.26 -16.56 -10.08
N GLY A 315 -29.21 -15.81 -10.62
CA GLY A 315 -29.02 -14.42 -10.98
C GLY A 315 -28.45 -14.22 -12.39
N GLN A 316 -28.16 -12.97 -12.73
CA GLN A 316 -27.67 -12.59 -14.06
C GLN A 316 -26.19 -12.94 -14.28
N TYR A 317 -25.39 -12.91 -13.22
CA TYR A 317 -23.92 -13.05 -13.28
C TYR A 317 -23.40 -14.22 -12.44
N TRP A 318 -24.16 -15.32 -12.44
CA TRP A 318 -23.88 -16.52 -11.69
C TRP A 318 -22.48 -17.12 -11.96
N THR A 319 -21.92 -17.82 -10.97
CA THR A 319 -20.61 -18.47 -11.04
C THR A 319 -20.71 -19.92 -10.61
N SER A 320 -20.33 -20.86 -11.49
CA SER A 320 -20.18 -22.25 -11.12
C SER A 320 -18.78 -22.58 -10.63
N GLU A 321 -18.62 -23.74 -9.95
CA GLU A 321 -17.30 -24.25 -9.54
C GLU A 321 -16.35 -24.42 -10.75
N ALA A 322 -16.88 -24.87 -11.91
CA ALA A 322 -16.11 -24.99 -13.15
C ALA A 322 -15.58 -23.63 -13.65
N ASP A 323 -16.36 -22.56 -13.49
CA ASP A 323 -15.90 -21.20 -13.84
C ASP A 323 -14.78 -20.74 -12.91
N LEU A 324 -14.84 -21.08 -11.63
CA LEU A 324 -13.78 -20.77 -10.67
C LEU A 324 -12.48 -21.50 -11.03
N VAL A 325 -12.56 -22.80 -11.34
CA VAL A 325 -11.40 -23.59 -11.80
C VAL A 325 -10.80 -22.98 -13.07
N ARG A 326 -11.63 -22.62 -14.04
CA ARG A 326 -11.18 -21.99 -15.31
C ARG A 326 -10.53 -20.62 -15.06
N LEU A 327 -11.07 -19.84 -14.13
CA LEU A 327 -10.57 -18.54 -13.76
C LEU A 327 -9.10 -18.63 -13.31
N PHE A 328 -8.79 -19.52 -12.36
CA PHE A 328 -7.45 -19.64 -11.79
C PHE A 328 -6.47 -20.38 -12.69
N ASN A 329 -6.91 -21.41 -13.42
CA ASN A 329 -6.04 -22.24 -14.24
C ASN A 329 -5.83 -21.69 -15.65
N GLU A 330 -6.75 -20.89 -16.19
CA GLU A 330 -6.69 -20.42 -17.57
C GLU A 330 -6.69 -18.88 -17.64
N SER A 331 -7.76 -18.21 -17.13
CA SER A 331 -7.98 -16.79 -17.39
C SER A 331 -6.90 -15.90 -16.81
N ILE A 332 -6.51 -16.10 -15.54
CA ILE A 332 -5.46 -15.32 -14.88
C ILE A 332 -4.08 -15.59 -15.49
N PRO A 333 -3.64 -16.85 -15.68
CA PRO A 333 -2.38 -17.14 -16.33
C PRO A 333 -2.29 -16.61 -17.76
N GLN A 334 -3.35 -16.76 -18.55
CA GLN A 334 -3.41 -16.30 -19.93
C GLN A 334 -3.31 -14.77 -20.02
N ALA A 335 -4.06 -14.04 -19.19
CA ALA A 335 -4.00 -12.58 -19.14
C ALA A 335 -2.58 -12.06 -18.82
N ALA A 336 -1.88 -12.73 -17.92
CA ALA A 336 -0.49 -12.41 -17.58
C ALA A 336 0.48 -12.70 -18.73
N LYS A 337 0.30 -13.84 -19.41
CA LYS A 337 1.13 -14.25 -20.54
C LYS A 337 0.96 -13.31 -21.74
N ASP A 338 -0.29 -13.02 -22.12
CA ASP A 338 -0.61 -12.20 -23.29
C ASP A 338 -0.08 -10.77 -23.16
N ARG A 339 0.04 -10.27 -21.92
CA ARG A 339 0.53 -8.93 -21.62
C ARG A 339 1.98 -8.87 -21.17
N GLY A 340 2.67 -10.02 -21.11
CA GLY A 340 4.08 -10.08 -20.70
C GLY A 340 4.35 -9.60 -19.29
N TRP A 341 3.44 -9.88 -18.34
CA TRP A 341 3.59 -9.41 -16.98
C TRP A 341 4.82 -10.00 -16.28
N ALA A 342 5.60 -9.13 -15.65
CA ALA A 342 6.73 -9.54 -14.84
C ALA A 342 6.29 -10.22 -13.53
N LYS A 343 5.17 -9.78 -12.97
CA LYS A 343 4.56 -10.34 -11.74
C LYS A 343 3.05 -10.48 -11.91
N LYS A 344 2.51 -11.60 -11.46
CA LYS A 344 1.06 -11.82 -11.38
C LYS A 344 0.55 -11.23 -10.06
N ARG A 345 -0.29 -10.21 -10.14
CA ARG A 345 -0.96 -9.58 -9.00
C ARG A 345 -2.46 -9.76 -9.16
N LEU A 346 -3.13 -10.12 -8.07
CA LEU A 346 -4.57 -10.27 -8.02
C LEU A 346 -5.15 -9.15 -7.13
N MET A 347 -6.14 -8.43 -7.63
CA MET A 347 -6.95 -7.52 -6.82
C MET A 347 -8.29 -8.22 -6.54
N LEU A 348 -8.58 -8.44 -5.27
CA LEU A 348 -9.92 -8.83 -4.84
C LEU A 348 -10.71 -7.56 -4.52
N TYR A 349 -11.80 -7.34 -5.23
CA TYR A 349 -12.67 -6.22 -5.01
C TYR A 349 -14.03 -6.69 -4.47
N LEU A 350 -14.37 -6.21 -3.29
CA LEU A 350 -15.66 -6.45 -2.66
C LEU A 350 -16.45 -5.15 -2.74
N HIS A 351 -17.63 -5.19 -3.35
CA HIS A 351 -18.48 -3.99 -3.40
C HIS A 351 -19.19 -3.76 -2.05
N GLY A 352 -19.48 -2.50 -1.75
CA GLY A 352 -20.29 -2.14 -0.57
C GLY A 352 -21.75 -2.55 -0.73
N GLY A 353 -22.49 -2.62 0.39
CA GLY A 353 -23.90 -2.97 0.41
C GLY A 353 -24.78 -2.04 -0.44
N LEU A 354 -25.99 -2.50 -0.81
CA LEU A 354 -27.00 -1.78 -1.58
C LEU A 354 -26.66 -1.52 -3.06
N ASN A 355 -25.78 -2.29 -3.67
CA ASN A 355 -25.52 -2.26 -5.10
C ASN A 355 -26.25 -3.40 -5.80
N SER A 356 -26.85 -3.13 -6.96
CA SER A 356 -27.38 -4.18 -7.84
C SER A 356 -26.26 -4.93 -8.55
N GLU A 357 -26.52 -6.17 -8.99
CA GLU A 357 -25.59 -6.92 -9.85
C GLU A 357 -25.18 -6.14 -11.10
N THR A 358 -26.13 -5.42 -11.72
CA THR A 358 -25.88 -4.58 -12.89
C THR A 358 -24.89 -3.46 -12.61
N ASP A 359 -24.97 -2.81 -11.43
CA ASP A 359 -24.03 -1.75 -11.06
C ASP A 359 -22.66 -2.32 -10.71
N ALA A 360 -22.62 -3.50 -10.11
CA ALA A 360 -21.38 -4.25 -9.91
C ALA A 360 -20.73 -4.61 -11.24
N ALA A 361 -21.48 -5.09 -12.23
CA ALA A 361 -21.00 -5.40 -13.58
C ALA A 361 -20.41 -4.18 -14.31
N LYS A 362 -21.05 -3.01 -14.24
CA LYS A 362 -20.50 -1.75 -14.79
C LYS A 362 -19.16 -1.40 -14.16
N ARG A 363 -19.01 -1.65 -12.87
CA ARG A 363 -17.76 -1.41 -12.14
C ARG A 363 -16.65 -2.34 -12.58
N VAL A 364 -16.94 -3.63 -12.84
CA VAL A 364 -15.98 -4.57 -13.42
C VAL A 364 -15.39 -4.01 -14.71
N ILE A 365 -16.22 -3.55 -15.64
CA ILE A 365 -15.76 -2.97 -16.90
C ILE A 365 -14.91 -1.72 -16.66
N ALA A 366 -15.31 -0.83 -15.77
CA ALA A 366 -14.57 0.40 -15.47
C ALA A 366 -13.17 0.14 -14.91
N PHE A 367 -13.01 -0.92 -14.11
CA PHE A 367 -11.71 -1.28 -13.47
C PHE A 367 -10.84 -2.15 -14.36
N ARG A 368 -11.43 -3.07 -15.12
CA ARG A 368 -10.75 -4.12 -15.87
C ARG A 368 -9.53 -3.65 -16.63
N ASP A 369 -9.73 -2.75 -17.58
CA ASP A 369 -8.67 -2.38 -18.53
C ASP A 369 -7.52 -1.64 -17.84
N LYS A 370 -7.81 -0.82 -16.84
CA LYS A 370 -6.82 -0.09 -16.07
C LYS A 370 -6.01 -1.00 -15.15
N CYS A 371 -6.66 -1.97 -14.51
CA CYS A 371 -5.97 -2.97 -13.69
C CYS A 371 -5.05 -3.83 -14.54
N LEU A 372 -5.55 -4.36 -15.66
CA LEU A 372 -4.78 -5.21 -16.57
C LEU A 372 -3.56 -4.48 -17.16
N ALA A 373 -3.69 -3.18 -17.47
CA ALA A 373 -2.58 -2.34 -17.94
C ALA A 373 -1.50 -2.11 -16.85
N ASN A 374 -1.83 -2.30 -15.57
CA ASN A 374 -0.92 -2.16 -14.44
C ASN A 374 -0.45 -3.51 -13.86
N GLU A 375 -0.52 -4.60 -14.63
CA GLU A 375 -0.15 -5.95 -14.23
C GLU A 375 -0.95 -6.46 -13.02
N ILE A 376 -2.21 -6.07 -12.89
CA ILE A 376 -3.11 -6.47 -11.82
C ILE A 376 -4.32 -7.15 -12.45
N TYR A 377 -4.62 -8.37 -12.04
CA TYR A 377 -5.85 -9.05 -12.45
C TYR A 377 -6.97 -8.65 -11.47
N PRO A 378 -8.03 -7.95 -11.93
CA PRO A 378 -9.14 -7.57 -11.07
C PRO A 378 -10.13 -8.73 -10.95
N LEU A 379 -10.35 -9.19 -9.74
CA LEU A 379 -11.37 -10.17 -9.41
C LEU A 379 -12.40 -9.53 -8.48
N HIS A 380 -13.63 -9.45 -8.95
CA HIS A 380 -14.73 -8.86 -8.22
C HIS A 380 -15.56 -9.97 -7.57
N LEU A 381 -15.73 -9.90 -6.26
CA LEU A 381 -16.69 -10.71 -5.55
C LEU A 381 -18.02 -9.97 -5.57
N MET A 382 -19.01 -10.56 -6.20
CA MET A 382 -20.38 -10.05 -6.25
C MET A 382 -21.24 -10.80 -5.27
N TRP A 383 -22.21 -10.12 -4.68
CA TRP A 383 -23.27 -10.72 -3.86
C TRP A 383 -24.51 -9.84 -3.91
N GLU A 384 -25.65 -10.45 -3.73
CA GLU A 384 -26.93 -9.76 -3.75
C GLU A 384 -27.05 -8.80 -2.56
N THR A 385 -27.01 -7.51 -2.82
CA THR A 385 -27.12 -6.47 -1.79
C THR A 385 -28.15 -5.39 -2.11
N GLY A 386 -28.90 -5.53 -3.17
CA GLY A 386 -30.05 -4.66 -3.46
C GLY A 386 -31.11 -4.77 -2.36
N PRO A 387 -31.80 -3.68 -1.99
CA PRO A 387 -32.81 -3.74 -0.92
C PRO A 387 -33.90 -4.79 -1.14
N LEU A 388 -34.32 -4.98 -2.38
CA LEU A 388 -35.34 -5.97 -2.74
C LEU A 388 -34.75 -7.38 -2.91
N GLU A 389 -33.55 -7.48 -3.49
CA GLU A 389 -32.80 -8.72 -3.66
C GLU A 389 -32.40 -9.29 -2.29
N THR A 390 -31.86 -8.46 -1.41
CA THR A 390 -31.50 -8.85 -0.03
C THR A 390 -32.73 -9.30 0.76
N LEU A 391 -33.88 -8.61 0.64
CA LEU A 391 -35.11 -9.01 1.32
C LEU A 391 -35.65 -10.32 0.75
N GLY A 392 -35.63 -10.49 -0.57
CA GLY A 392 -36.04 -11.72 -1.25
C GLY A 392 -35.19 -12.93 -0.84
N SER A 393 -33.89 -12.74 -0.78
CA SER A 393 -32.92 -13.75 -0.36
C SER A 393 -33.11 -14.13 1.12
N ILE A 394 -33.25 -13.15 2.02
CA ILE A 394 -33.50 -13.42 3.46
C ILE A 394 -34.82 -14.17 3.65
N LEU A 395 -35.87 -13.81 2.92
CA LEU A 395 -37.13 -14.53 2.97
C LEU A 395 -37.02 -15.95 2.39
N GLY A 396 -36.30 -16.13 1.28
CA GLY A 396 -36.01 -17.44 0.70
C GLY A 396 -35.27 -18.35 1.68
N ASP A 397 -34.22 -17.88 2.33
CA ASP A 397 -33.47 -18.61 3.35
C ASP A 397 -34.32 -18.97 4.57
N LEU A 398 -35.24 -18.08 4.97
CA LEU A 398 -36.18 -18.34 6.07
C LEU A 398 -37.15 -19.45 5.71
N PHE A 399 -37.69 -19.46 4.48
CA PHE A 399 -38.59 -20.51 4.00
C PHE A 399 -37.85 -21.85 3.86
N THR A 400 -36.66 -21.88 3.29
CA THR A 400 -35.86 -23.11 3.17
C THR A 400 -35.53 -23.72 4.56
N ARG A 401 -35.13 -22.90 5.54
CA ARG A 401 -34.92 -23.35 6.92
C ARG A 401 -36.22 -23.81 7.62
N ALA A 402 -37.36 -23.21 7.26
CA ALA A 402 -38.66 -23.65 7.76
C ALA A 402 -39.06 -25.02 7.21
N ASP A 403 -38.80 -25.26 5.91
CA ASP A 403 -39.07 -26.57 5.26
C ASP A 403 -38.14 -27.65 5.78
N GLU A 404 -36.87 -27.38 6.02
CA GLU A 404 -35.91 -28.31 6.66
C GLU A 404 -36.37 -28.72 8.09
N ARG A 405 -36.87 -27.74 8.86
CA ARG A 405 -37.40 -27.99 10.20
C ARG A 405 -38.72 -28.79 10.15
N ALA A 406 -39.58 -28.50 9.18
CA ALA A 406 -40.85 -29.25 8.97
C ALA A 406 -40.58 -30.67 8.48
N GLY A 407 -39.59 -30.87 7.58
CA GLY A 407 -39.17 -32.19 7.12
C GLY A 407 -38.56 -33.06 8.24
N GLY A 408 -37.83 -32.43 9.13
CA GLY A 408 -37.23 -33.12 10.30
C GLY A 408 -38.24 -33.59 11.35
N VAL A 409 -39.38 -32.94 11.43
CA VAL A 409 -40.49 -33.37 12.35
C VAL A 409 -41.33 -34.55 11.80
N CYS A 410 -41.39 -34.69 10.47
CA CYS A 410 -42.14 -35.76 9.83
C CYS A 410 -41.42 -37.14 9.86
N SER A 411 -40.09 -37.17 10.02
CA SER A 411 -39.34 -38.45 10.07
C SER A 411 -39.32 -39.13 11.42
N THR A 412 -39.83 -38.49 12.48
CA THR A 412 -39.84 -39.07 13.86
C THR A 412 -41.22 -39.56 14.32
N ALA A 413 -42.27 -39.42 13.46
CA ALA A 413 -43.66 -39.77 13.84
C ALA A 413 -44.22 -41.08 13.24
N CYS A 414 -43.43 -41.91 12.55
CA CYS A 414 -43.81 -43.20 12.04
C CYS A 414 -42.96 -44.36 12.60
N ALA A 415 -43.00 -44.54 13.92
CA ALA A 415 -42.63 -45.81 14.56
C ALA A 415 -43.90 -46.41 15.18
N THR A 416 -44.57 -47.25 14.43
CA THR A 416 -45.67 -48.12 14.95
C THR A 416 -45.12 -49.08 16.02
N PRO A 417 -45.82 -49.24 17.16
CA PRO A 417 -45.39 -50.23 18.16
C PRO A 417 -45.75 -51.63 17.65
N LYS A 418 -44.73 -52.49 17.54
CA LYS A 418 -44.89 -53.92 17.35
C LYS A 418 -45.55 -54.51 18.60
N THR A 419 -46.75 -55.05 18.46
CA THR A 419 -47.44 -55.91 19.44
C THR A 419 -46.61 -57.16 19.70
N ALA A 420 -46.35 -57.43 20.94
CA ALA A 420 -45.78 -58.71 21.40
C ALA A 420 -46.82 -59.87 21.30
N PRO A 421 -46.42 -61.04 20.88
CA PRO A 421 -47.31 -62.20 20.95
C PRO A 421 -47.39 -62.73 22.36
N SER A 422 -48.64 -63.01 22.79
CA SER A 422 -48.99 -63.80 23.97
C SER A 422 -48.57 -65.27 23.79
N ASN A 423 -47.75 -65.77 24.67
CA ASN A 423 -47.93 -67.03 25.46
C ASN A 423 -46.79 -67.12 26.48
#